data_b6e24eb50288bf59ef111b90f5a0cd73
#
_entry.id   b6e24eb50288bf59ef111b90f5a0cd73
#
_cell.length_a   1.000
_cell.length_b   1.000
_cell.length_c   1.000
_cell.angle_alpha   90.00
_cell.angle_beta   90.00
_cell.angle_gamma   90.00
#
_symmetry.space_group_name_H-M   'P 1'
#
loop_
_entity.id
_entity.type
_entity.pdbx_description
1 polymer ?
#
loop_
_entity_poly.entity_id
_entity_poly.type
_entity_poly.pdbx_seq_one_letter_code
_entity_poly.pdbx_strand_id
1 'polypeptide(L)'
;MNLPAAHIERIRDLGYTDSEARFLYIVAVFSGYFTLGQFRLFTGSAYGKRPTSFAQKLLKQGHATVRDYMRRGSIYHLFSRTVYGQIEKDNLRNRKKHSFDFMRTRLVLLDFILANQELAYFETEQDKVSFFSEQLGVSKDFLPAKVYEGSSRTQPTIRYFVDKFPLFLASPVSGAPPVVTLSYVDSGFETPSHFVSHSVLPASS
;
A
#
# COMPACT_ATOMS: atom_id res chain seq x y z
N MET A 1 12.59 3.31 -3.91
CA MET A 1 12.08 2.37 -2.86
C MET A 1 13.10 1.27 -2.64
N ASN A 2 13.54 1.08 -1.42
CA ASN A 2 14.45 -0.02 -1.08
C ASN A 2 13.61 -1.22 -0.59
N LEU A 3 13.39 -2.21 -1.45
CA LEU A 3 12.60 -3.38 -1.12
C LEU A 3 13.46 -4.40 -0.34
N PRO A 4 12.97 -4.98 0.77
CA PRO A 4 13.73 -5.95 1.56
C PRO A 4 14.07 -7.21 0.75
N ALA A 5 15.36 -7.43 0.48
CA ALA A 5 15.84 -8.52 -0.37
C ALA A 5 15.36 -9.90 0.10
N ALA A 6 15.39 -10.13 1.42
CA ALA A 6 14.93 -11.39 2.00
C ALA A 6 13.45 -11.69 1.73
N HIS A 7 12.59 -10.66 1.76
CA HIS A 7 11.17 -10.83 1.44
C HIS A 7 10.95 -11.12 -0.05
N ILE A 8 11.71 -10.46 -0.91
CA ILE A 8 11.64 -10.71 -2.36
C ILE A 8 12.07 -12.15 -2.66
N GLU A 9 13.14 -12.63 -2.04
CA GLU A 9 13.62 -13.99 -2.22
C GLU A 9 12.58 -15.02 -1.78
N ARG A 10 11.98 -14.86 -0.61
CA ARG A 10 10.91 -15.75 -0.15
C ARG A 10 9.69 -15.76 -1.10
N ILE A 11 9.32 -14.64 -1.70
CA ILE A 11 8.25 -14.64 -2.73
C ILE A 11 8.73 -15.37 -3.99
N ARG A 12 10.01 -15.25 -4.38
CA ARG A 12 10.58 -16.00 -5.51
C ARG A 12 10.52 -17.51 -5.31
N ASP A 13 10.72 -17.98 -4.07
CA ASP A 13 10.63 -19.40 -3.70
C ASP A 13 9.22 -19.98 -3.93
N LEU A 14 8.21 -19.13 -4.01
CA LEU A 14 6.87 -19.54 -4.46
C LEU A 14 6.75 -19.74 -5.99
N GLY A 15 7.85 -19.61 -6.75
CA GLY A 15 7.90 -19.79 -8.19
C GLY A 15 7.72 -18.50 -9.01
N TYR A 16 7.88 -17.34 -8.40
CA TYR A 16 7.82 -16.05 -9.09
C TYR A 16 9.21 -15.59 -9.56
N THR A 17 9.27 -14.89 -10.68
CA THR A 17 10.49 -14.20 -11.12
C THR A 17 10.80 -13.02 -10.22
N ASP A 18 12.02 -12.49 -10.26
CA ASP A 18 12.41 -11.33 -9.46
C ASP A 18 11.46 -10.13 -9.64
N SER A 19 11.16 -9.79 -10.89
CA SER A 19 10.24 -8.67 -11.18
C SER A 19 8.79 -8.96 -10.74
N GLU A 20 8.31 -10.19 -10.83
CA GLU A 20 7.00 -10.59 -10.30
C GLU A 20 6.99 -10.49 -8.77
N ALA A 21 8.04 -10.95 -8.09
CA ALA A 21 8.16 -10.90 -6.65
C ALA A 21 8.20 -9.47 -6.11
N ARG A 22 8.98 -8.60 -6.74
CA ARG A 22 9.02 -7.16 -6.41
C ARG A 22 7.64 -6.49 -6.58
N PHE A 23 6.98 -6.76 -7.69
CA PHE A 23 5.63 -6.24 -7.92
C PHE A 23 4.63 -6.74 -6.88
N LEU A 24 4.65 -8.04 -6.57
CA LEU A 24 3.78 -8.65 -5.55
C LEU A 24 4.02 -8.06 -4.16
N TYR A 25 5.27 -7.80 -3.80
CA TYR A 25 5.61 -7.11 -2.56
C TYR A 25 4.94 -5.73 -2.49
N ILE A 26 5.13 -4.90 -3.51
CA ILE A 26 4.55 -3.55 -3.58
C ILE A 26 3.01 -3.62 -3.50
N VAL A 27 2.40 -4.52 -4.27
CA VAL A 27 0.94 -4.73 -4.21
C VAL A 27 0.48 -5.15 -2.83
N ALA A 28 1.15 -6.10 -2.19
CA ALA A 28 0.77 -6.59 -0.87
C ALA A 28 0.81 -5.48 0.18
N VAL A 29 1.88 -4.69 0.19
CA VAL A 29 2.11 -3.65 1.20
C VAL A 29 1.17 -2.47 1.00
N PHE A 30 1.01 -1.98 -0.22
CA PHE A 30 0.39 -0.69 -0.46
C PHE A 30 -1.04 -0.74 -0.99
N SER A 31 -1.45 -1.81 -1.67
CA SER A 31 -2.74 -1.83 -2.34
C SER A 31 -3.61 -3.04 -2.00
N GLY A 32 -3.10 -4.24 -2.19
CA GLY A 32 -3.86 -5.49 -2.24
C GLY A 32 -4.56 -5.74 -3.58
N TYR A 33 -4.70 -4.72 -4.41
CA TYR A 33 -5.37 -4.76 -5.71
C TYR A 33 -4.46 -4.25 -6.81
N PHE A 34 -4.58 -4.82 -8.00
CA PHE A 34 -3.80 -4.38 -9.17
C PHE A 34 -4.49 -4.75 -10.49
N THR A 35 -4.01 -4.16 -11.57
CA THR A 35 -4.36 -4.49 -12.95
C THR A 35 -3.15 -5.03 -13.70
N LEU A 36 -3.36 -5.78 -14.78
CA LEU A 36 -2.24 -6.20 -15.65
C LEU A 36 -1.58 -5.02 -16.37
N GLY A 37 -2.30 -3.91 -16.54
CA GLY A 37 -1.73 -2.67 -17.03
C GLY A 37 -0.63 -2.14 -16.11
N GLN A 38 -0.87 -2.12 -14.81
CA GLN A 38 0.10 -1.71 -13.81
C GLN A 38 1.33 -2.64 -13.77
N PHE A 39 1.11 -3.95 -13.81
CA PHE A 39 2.22 -4.92 -13.89
C PHE A 39 3.06 -4.71 -15.16
N ARG A 40 2.42 -4.47 -16.29
CA ARG A 40 3.10 -4.20 -17.56
C ARG A 40 3.95 -2.93 -17.49
N LEU A 41 3.42 -1.84 -16.96
CA LEU A 41 4.15 -0.58 -16.77
C LEU A 41 5.35 -0.79 -15.84
N PHE A 42 5.15 -1.46 -14.71
CA PHE A 42 6.21 -1.77 -13.76
C PHE A 42 7.37 -2.57 -14.37
N THR A 43 7.06 -3.54 -15.22
CA THR A 43 8.07 -4.41 -15.83
C THR A 43 8.67 -3.87 -17.12
N GLY A 44 8.19 -2.71 -17.60
CA GLY A 44 8.58 -2.20 -18.93
C GLY A 44 8.21 -3.13 -20.09
N SER A 45 7.28 -4.07 -19.87
CA SER A 45 6.94 -5.09 -20.86
C SER A 45 6.01 -4.52 -21.91
N ALA A 46 6.32 -4.74 -23.20
CA ALA A 46 5.37 -4.51 -24.28
C ALA A 46 4.13 -5.41 -24.15
N TYR A 47 3.12 -5.18 -24.96
CA TYR A 47 1.98 -6.10 -25.07
C TYR A 47 2.48 -7.52 -25.41
N GLY A 48 2.07 -8.52 -24.61
CA GLY A 48 2.53 -9.88 -24.84
C GLY A 48 2.10 -10.90 -23.79
N LYS A 49 2.64 -12.10 -23.89
CA LYS A 49 2.29 -13.27 -23.06
C LYS A 49 2.67 -13.10 -21.57
N ARG A 50 3.67 -12.27 -21.23
CA ARG A 50 4.22 -12.15 -19.87
C ARG A 50 3.20 -11.72 -18.81
N PRO A 51 2.40 -10.64 -19.00
CA PRO A 51 1.36 -10.27 -18.03
C PRO A 51 0.28 -11.35 -17.88
N THR A 52 -0.13 -11.97 -18.98
CA THR A 52 -1.14 -13.03 -18.96
C THR A 52 -0.62 -14.27 -18.23
N SER A 53 0.63 -14.69 -18.48
CA SER A 53 1.26 -15.82 -17.80
C SER A 53 1.41 -15.55 -16.29
N PHE A 54 1.75 -14.34 -15.89
CA PHE A 54 1.79 -13.93 -14.49
C PHE A 54 0.41 -14.06 -13.82
N ALA A 55 -0.64 -13.53 -14.45
CA ALA A 55 -1.99 -13.65 -13.94
C ALA A 55 -2.45 -15.11 -13.81
N GLN A 56 -2.21 -15.92 -14.85
CA GLN A 56 -2.53 -17.35 -14.83
C GLN A 56 -1.81 -18.09 -13.71
N LYS A 57 -0.53 -17.77 -13.47
CA LYS A 57 0.26 -18.33 -12.36
C LYS A 57 -0.38 -17.98 -11.00
N LEU A 58 -0.71 -16.71 -10.77
CA LEU A 58 -1.35 -16.24 -9.55
C LEU A 58 -2.68 -16.95 -9.27
N LEU A 59 -3.52 -17.06 -10.30
CA LEU A 59 -4.83 -17.69 -10.18
C LEU A 59 -4.71 -19.20 -9.95
N LYS A 60 -3.81 -19.87 -10.68
CA LYS A 60 -3.55 -21.31 -10.54
C LYS A 60 -3.02 -21.66 -9.15
N GLN A 61 -2.17 -20.83 -8.58
CA GLN A 61 -1.63 -21.03 -7.22
C GLN A 61 -2.60 -20.59 -6.11
N GLY A 62 -3.76 -20.01 -6.46
CA GLY A 62 -4.72 -19.51 -5.47
C GLY A 62 -4.21 -18.30 -4.68
N HIS A 63 -3.26 -17.55 -5.24
CA HIS A 63 -2.70 -16.38 -4.56
C HIS A 63 -3.51 -15.12 -4.79
N ALA A 64 -4.26 -15.04 -5.89
CA ALA A 64 -5.15 -13.93 -6.20
C ALA A 64 -6.51 -14.41 -6.71
N THR A 65 -7.50 -13.53 -6.62
CA THR A 65 -8.77 -13.64 -7.34
C THR A 65 -8.87 -12.54 -8.38
N VAL A 66 -9.73 -12.72 -9.37
CA VAL A 66 -9.98 -11.74 -10.43
C VAL A 66 -11.45 -11.36 -10.46
N ARG A 67 -11.74 -10.10 -10.75
CA ARG A 67 -13.06 -9.59 -11.09
C ARG A 67 -12.98 -8.81 -12.39
N ASP A 68 -13.84 -9.17 -13.32
CA ASP A 68 -13.96 -8.48 -14.59
C ASP A 68 -14.99 -7.36 -14.49
N TYR A 69 -14.60 -6.18 -14.94
CA TYR A 69 -15.44 -4.99 -14.96
C TYR A 69 -15.74 -4.57 -16.40
N MET A 70 -16.38 -5.45 -17.16
CA MET A 70 -16.81 -5.21 -18.54
C MET A 70 -15.79 -4.38 -19.36
N ARG A 71 -16.11 -3.11 -19.65
CA ARG A 71 -15.25 -2.22 -20.45
C ARG A 71 -14.03 -1.66 -19.70
N ARG A 72 -13.91 -1.89 -18.39
CA ARG A 72 -12.86 -1.33 -17.52
C ARG A 72 -11.71 -2.30 -17.22
N GLY A 73 -11.78 -3.51 -17.79
CA GLY A 73 -10.75 -4.55 -17.59
C GLY A 73 -10.89 -5.32 -16.28
N SER A 74 -9.89 -6.15 -16.00
CA SER A 74 -9.88 -7.06 -14.87
C SER A 74 -9.08 -6.47 -13.70
N ILE A 75 -9.63 -6.52 -12.50
CA ILE A 75 -8.96 -6.18 -11.24
C ILE A 75 -8.61 -7.47 -10.51
N TYR A 76 -7.36 -7.61 -10.15
CA TYR A 76 -6.83 -8.72 -9.37
C TYR A 76 -6.74 -8.32 -7.91
N HIS A 77 -7.15 -9.22 -7.02
CA HIS A 77 -7.02 -9.06 -5.57
C HIS A 77 -6.04 -10.10 -5.03
N LEU A 78 -4.91 -9.65 -4.55
CA LEU A 78 -3.91 -10.46 -3.85
C LEU A 78 -4.39 -10.69 -2.41
N PHE A 79 -4.80 -11.92 -2.08
CA PHE A 79 -5.39 -12.23 -0.78
C PHE A 79 -4.71 -13.37 -0.02
N SER A 80 -3.84 -14.13 -0.68
CA SER A 80 -3.27 -15.35 -0.15
C SER A 80 -2.44 -15.11 1.10
N ARG A 81 -2.76 -15.82 2.17
CA ARG A 81 -1.96 -15.82 3.39
C ARG A 81 -0.53 -16.28 3.14
N THR A 82 -0.33 -17.20 2.19
CA THR A 82 1.00 -17.69 1.80
C THR A 82 1.90 -16.53 1.35
N VAL A 83 1.42 -15.68 0.44
CA VAL A 83 2.22 -14.55 -0.06
C VAL A 83 2.47 -13.52 1.05
N TYR A 84 1.46 -13.18 1.83
CA TYR A 84 1.60 -12.20 2.92
C TYR A 84 2.48 -12.74 4.07
N GLY A 85 2.50 -14.06 4.30
CA GLY A 85 3.38 -14.71 5.27
C GLY A 85 4.85 -14.63 4.86
N GLN A 86 5.17 -14.70 3.55
CA GLN A 86 6.56 -14.52 3.09
C GLN A 86 7.13 -13.13 3.40
N ILE A 87 6.27 -12.14 3.57
CA ILE A 87 6.67 -10.77 3.90
C ILE A 87 6.38 -10.40 5.37
N GLU A 88 6.01 -11.37 6.20
CA GLU A 88 5.72 -11.20 7.64
C GLU A 88 4.61 -10.17 7.92
N LYS A 89 3.64 -10.06 7.01
CA LYS A 89 2.54 -9.07 7.07
C LYS A 89 1.16 -9.74 6.94
N ASP A 90 0.96 -10.89 7.57
CA ASP A 90 -0.28 -11.68 7.51
C ASP A 90 -1.56 -10.92 7.87
N ASN A 91 -1.42 -9.90 8.72
CA ASN A 91 -2.54 -9.15 9.26
C ASN A 91 -2.88 -7.88 8.47
N LEU A 92 -2.20 -7.62 7.34
CA LEU A 92 -2.52 -6.44 6.54
C LEU A 92 -3.98 -6.47 6.06
N ARG A 93 -4.65 -5.34 6.20
CA ARG A 93 -6.04 -5.15 5.75
C ARG A 93 -6.19 -5.33 4.24
N ASN A 94 -5.12 -5.13 3.49
CA ASN A 94 -5.07 -5.29 2.03
C ASN A 94 -5.49 -6.70 1.56
N ARG A 95 -5.36 -7.72 2.43
CA ARG A 95 -5.85 -9.09 2.16
C ARG A 95 -7.36 -9.23 2.16
N LYS A 96 -8.09 -8.31 2.81
CA LYS A 96 -9.55 -8.41 2.94
C LYS A 96 -10.22 -7.89 1.67
N LYS A 97 -11.40 -8.43 1.38
CA LYS A 97 -12.26 -7.88 0.33
C LYS A 97 -12.81 -6.53 0.77
N HIS A 98 -12.89 -5.62 -0.16
CA HIS A 98 -13.38 -4.26 0.06
C HIS A 98 -14.41 -3.84 -1.00
N SER A 99 -15.07 -2.69 -0.77
CA SER A 99 -15.97 -2.06 -1.72
C SER A 99 -15.23 -1.66 -3.01
N PHE A 100 -16.00 -1.39 -4.06
CA PHE A 100 -15.43 -0.95 -5.33
C PHE A 100 -14.68 0.38 -5.22
N ASP A 101 -15.22 1.34 -4.47
CA ASP A 101 -14.59 2.64 -4.26
C ASP A 101 -13.24 2.51 -3.52
N PHE A 102 -13.20 1.63 -2.52
CA PHE A 102 -11.94 1.31 -1.86
C PHE A 102 -10.91 0.71 -2.84
N MET A 103 -11.33 -0.27 -3.67
CA MET A 103 -10.44 -0.86 -4.67
C MET A 103 -9.91 0.19 -5.64
N ARG A 104 -10.78 1.09 -6.11
CA ARG A 104 -10.40 2.18 -7.02
C ARG A 104 -9.34 3.09 -6.40
N THR A 105 -9.55 3.55 -5.17
CA THR A 105 -8.56 4.33 -4.43
C THR A 105 -7.22 3.61 -4.32
N ARG A 106 -7.24 2.29 -4.06
CA ARG A 106 -6.04 1.48 -3.97
C ARG A 106 -5.30 1.30 -5.30
N LEU A 107 -6.03 1.25 -6.41
CA LEU A 107 -5.41 1.19 -7.73
C LEU A 107 -4.73 2.52 -8.08
N VAL A 108 -5.37 3.66 -7.81
CA VAL A 108 -4.77 4.98 -8.03
C VAL A 108 -3.55 5.19 -7.12
N LEU A 109 -3.64 4.75 -5.86
CA LEU A 109 -2.49 4.74 -4.95
C LEU A 109 -1.33 3.91 -5.51
N LEU A 110 -1.63 2.74 -6.06
CA LEU A 110 -0.61 1.89 -6.66
C LEU A 110 0.04 2.55 -7.87
N ASP A 111 -0.73 3.23 -8.73
CA ASP A 111 -0.18 4.01 -9.85
C ASP A 111 0.82 5.07 -9.36
N PHE A 112 0.47 5.80 -8.30
CA PHE A 112 1.37 6.79 -7.70
C PHE A 112 2.68 6.15 -7.22
N ILE A 113 2.59 5.04 -6.48
CA ILE A 113 3.77 4.34 -5.93
C ILE A 113 4.65 3.76 -7.05
N LEU A 114 4.04 3.19 -8.08
CA LEU A 114 4.79 2.64 -9.21
C LEU A 114 5.48 3.72 -10.05
N ALA A 115 4.91 4.93 -10.10
CA ALA A 115 5.49 6.07 -10.79
C ALA A 115 6.62 6.76 -9.99
N ASN A 116 6.68 6.57 -8.66
CA ASN A 116 7.60 7.26 -7.76
C ASN A 116 8.39 6.27 -6.90
N GLN A 117 8.98 5.26 -7.51
CA GLN A 117 9.69 4.19 -6.80
C GLN A 117 10.99 4.63 -6.10
N GLU A 118 11.50 5.80 -6.42
CA GLU A 118 12.67 6.41 -5.79
C GLU A 118 12.39 6.90 -4.36
N LEU A 119 11.13 7.16 -4.01
CA LEU A 119 10.75 7.67 -2.70
C LEU A 119 10.86 6.60 -1.61
N ALA A 120 11.16 7.02 -0.39
CA ALA A 120 11.21 6.17 0.80
C ALA A 120 9.86 6.18 1.52
N TYR A 121 9.03 5.17 1.26
CA TYR A 121 7.69 5.03 1.84
C TYR A 121 7.72 4.38 3.21
N PHE A 122 6.85 4.84 4.10
CA PHE A 122 6.51 4.14 5.34
C PHE A 122 5.46 3.07 5.04
N GLU A 123 5.81 1.82 5.25
CA GLU A 123 4.98 0.67 4.86
C GLU A 123 3.86 0.36 5.85
N THR A 124 4.14 0.52 7.14
CA THR A 124 3.22 0.14 8.21
C THR A 124 2.88 1.32 9.12
N GLU A 125 1.82 1.15 9.91
CA GLU A 125 1.48 2.08 10.99
C GLU A 125 2.63 2.20 12.00
N GLN A 126 3.24 1.07 12.34
CA GLN A 126 4.36 1.05 13.29
C GLN A 126 5.56 1.85 12.78
N ASP A 127 5.92 1.71 11.50
CA ASP A 127 7.03 2.47 10.91
C ASP A 127 6.79 3.99 11.03
N LYS A 128 5.55 4.42 10.78
CA LYS A 128 5.15 5.83 10.93
C LYS A 128 5.26 6.30 12.38
N VAL A 129 4.68 5.53 13.31
CA VAL A 129 4.71 5.87 14.73
C VAL A 129 6.15 5.93 15.24
N SER A 130 6.99 4.92 14.95
CA SER A 130 8.39 4.90 15.37
C SER A 130 9.17 6.09 14.79
N PHE A 131 8.95 6.42 13.53
CA PHE A 131 9.61 7.57 12.92
C PHE A 131 9.29 8.87 13.66
N PHE A 132 8.01 9.16 13.89
CA PHE A 132 7.62 10.40 14.57
C PHE A 132 7.98 10.40 16.05
N SER A 133 7.77 9.31 16.77
CA SER A 133 7.99 9.29 18.22
C SER A 133 9.45 9.06 18.61
N GLU A 134 10.19 8.19 17.90
CA GLU A 134 11.53 7.80 18.30
C GLU A 134 12.60 8.65 17.60
N GLN A 135 12.40 9.00 16.31
CA GLN A 135 13.39 9.77 15.56
C GLN A 135 13.16 11.29 15.67
N LEU A 136 11.89 11.74 15.70
CA LEU A 136 11.57 13.15 15.78
C LEU A 136 11.15 13.62 17.19
N GLY A 137 11.01 12.71 18.16
CA GLY A 137 10.65 13.04 19.55
C GLY A 137 9.22 13.54 19.72
N VAL A 138 8.33 13.33 18.75
CA VAL A 138 6.93 13.75 18.82
C VAL A 138 6.13 12.81 19.73
N SER A 139 5.47 13.36 20.76
CA SER A 139 4.58 12.53 21.59
C SER A 139 3.47 11.89 20.77
N LYS A 140 3.13 10.63 21.07
CA LYS A 140 2.05 9.90 20.41
C LYS A 140 0.69 10.61 20.51
N ASP A 141 0.50 11.43 21.53
CA ASP A 141 -0.74 12.20 21.72
C ASP A 141 -0.98 13.25 20.65
N PHE A 142 0.09 13.69 19.97
CA PHE A 142 0.00 14.62 18.84
C PHE A 142 -0.08 13.92 17.47
N LEU A 143 0.01 12.58 17.43
CA LEU A 143 -0.10 11.86 16.17
C LEU A 143 -1.56 11.68 15.75
N PRO A 144 -1.87 11.77 14.46
CA PRO A 144 -3.22 11.51 13.96
C PRO A 144 -3.69 10.12 14.40
N ALA A 145 -4.71 10.07 15.24
CA ALA A 145 -5.21 8.83 15.81
C ALA A 145 -6.72 8.70 15.70
N LYS A 146 -7.18 7.46 15.61
CA LYS A 146 -8.60 7.11 15.68
C LYS A 146 -8.80 6.05 16.75
N VAL A 147 -9.70 6.34 17.67
CA VAL A 147 -10.13 5.38 18.69
C VAL A 147 -11.24 4.53 18.11
N TYR A 148 -11.09 3.22 18.18
CA TYR A 148 -12.13 2.26 17.88
C TYR A 148 -12.64 1.70 19.20
N GLU A 149 -13.90 1.97 19.49
CA GLU A 149 -14.52 1.42 20.69
C GLU A 149 -14.54 -0.10 20.62
N GLY A 150 -14.16 -0.73 21.73
CA GLY A 150 -14.26 -2.16 21.89
C GLY A 150 -15.71 -2.61 22.03
N SER A 151 -15.95 -3.88 21.84
CA SER A 151 -17.19 -4.53 22.26
C SER A 151 -17.14 -4.79 23.77
N SER A 152 -18.27 -5.25 24.35
CA SER A 152 -18.31 -5.67 25.75
C SER A 152 -17.22 -6.69 26.17
N ARG A 153 -16.49 -7.26 25.22
CA ARG A 153 -15.43 -8.26 25.42
C ARG A 153 -14.03 -7.79 25.00
N THR A 154 -13.89 -6.61 24.41
CA THR A 154 -12.61 -6.13 23.88
C THR A 154 -12.34 -4.70 24.34
N GLN A 155 -11.09 -4.42 24.71
CA GLN A 155 -10.63 -3.08 25.04
C GLN A 155 -10.68 -2.15 23.82
N PRO A 156 -10.88 -0.84 24.00
CA PRO A 156 -10.73 0.14 22.94
C PRO A 156 -9.35 0.04 22.30
N THR A 157 -9.29 0.22 20.99
CA THR A 157 -8.03 0.16 20.23
C THR A 157 -7.75 1.50 19.60
N ILE A 158 -6.59 2.07 19.87
CA ILE A 158 -6.11 3.28 19.22
C ILE A 158 -5.32 2.86 17.99
N ARG A 159 -5.62 3.46 16.86
CA ARG A 159 -4.90 3.28 15.61
C ARG A 159 -4.39 4.62 15.12
N TYR A 160 -3.14 4.67 14.76
CA TYR A 160 -2.47 5.86 14.27
C TYR A 160 -2.41 5.86 12.74
N PHE A 161 -2.40 7.05 12.15
CA PHE A 161 -2.27 7.20 10.68
C PHE A 161 -3.22 6.26 9.91
N VAL A 162 -4.50 6.27 10.31
CA VAL A 162 -5.51 5.35 9.77
C VAL A 162 -5.78 5.58 8.28
N ASP A 163 -5.34 6.72 7.77
CA ASP A 163 -5.52 7.10 6.39
C ASP A 163 -4.70 6.23 5.44
N LYS A 164 -5.29 5.99 4.30
CA LYS A 164 -4.82 5.06 3.28
C LYS A 164 -3.75 5.66 2.38
N PHE A 165 -3.38 6.92 2.63
CA PHE A 165 -2.48 7.68 1.77
C PHE A 165 -1.02 7.37 2.09
N PRO A 166 -0.16 7.34 1.05
CA PRO A 166 1.25 7.10 1.26
C PRO A 166 1.89 8.27 2.01
N LEU A 167 2.59 7.92 3.07
CA LEU A 167 3.52 8.80 3.75
C LEU A 167 4.94 8.39 3.34
N PHE A 168 5.75 9.35 2.95
CA PHE A 168 7.10 9.09 2.47
C PHE A 168 8.06 10.23 2.79
N LEU A 169 9.34 9.91 2.77
CA LEU A 169 10.41 10.89 2.84
C LEU A 169 10.79 11.30 1.42
N ALA A 170 10.60 12.57 1.13
CA ALA A 170 11.22 13.20 -0.03
C ALA A 170 12.57 13.76 0.41
N SER A 171 13.65 13.36 -0.27
CA SER A 171 14.94 13.99 -0.08
C SER A 171 14.99 15.21 -0.98
N PRO A 172 14.86 16.42 -0.44
CA PRO A 172 15.19 17.59 -1.21
C PRO A 172 16.70 17.60 -1.42
N VAL A 173 17.16 18.27 -2.44
CA VAL A 173 18.55 18.52 -2.85
C VAL A 173 19.62 18.11 -1.81
N SER A 174 20.71 17.48 -2.26
CA SER A 174 21.83 16.98 -1.45
C SER A 174 22.17 17.91 -0.27
N GLY A 175 22.05 17.39 0.96
CA GLY A 175 22.41 18.09 2.20
C GLY A 175 21.26 18.74 2.98
N ALA A 176 20.06 18.81 2.44
CA ALA A 176 18.90 19.27 3.21
C ALA A 176 18.24 18.13 4.03
N PRO A 177 17.61 18.42 5.18
CA PRO A 177 16.92 17.42 5.95
C PRO A 177 15.75 16.82 5.14
N PRO A 178 15.42 15.52 5.33
CA PRO A 178 14.33 14.89 4.62
C PRO A 178 12.99 15.54 4.98
N VAL A 179 12.15 15.75 3.98
CA VAL A 179 10.80 16.29 4.17
C VAL A 179 9.81 15.14 4.22
N VAL A 180 9.04 15.07 5.31
CA VAL A 180 7.93 14.13 5.42
C VAL A 180 6.79 14.64 4.54
N THR A 181 6.37 13.82 3.59
CA THR A 181 5.32 14.18 2.64
C THR A 181 4.17 13.19 2.72
N LEU A 182 2.96 13.73 2.81
CA LEU A 182 1.72 12.98 2.67
C LEU A 182 1.15 13.26 1.27
N SER A 183 0.95 12.21 0.49
CA SER A 183 0.26 12.32 -0.78
C SER A 183 -1.21 12.01 -0.62
N TYR A 184 -2.08 12.95 -0.97
CA TYR A 184 -3.51 12.72 -1.02
C TYR A 184 -3.91 12.22 -2.42
N VAL A 185 -4.59 11.10 -2.45
CA VAL A 185 -5.11 10.52 -3.68
C VAL A 185 -6.61 10.78 -3.76
N ASP A 186 -7.00 11.76 -4.56
CA ASP A 186 -8.41 12.00 -4.87
C ASP A 186 -8.88 11.00 -5.93
N SER A 187 -9.79 10.13 -5.55
CA SER A 187 -10.46 9.19 -6.46
C SER A 187 -11.62 9.82 -7.24
N GLY A 188 -11.86 11.12 -7.08
CA GLY A 188 -12.92 11.87 -7.73
C GLY A 188 -14.30 11.69 -7.10
N PHE A 189 -14.38 11.19 -5.86
CA PHE A 189 -15.64 11.02 -5.12
C PHE A 189 -15.68 11.81 -3.81
N GLU A 190 -14.56 12.41 -3.41
CA GLU A 190 -14.49 13.12 -2.16
C GLU A 190 -14.72 14.61 -2.35
N THR A 191 -15.48 15.22 -1.44
CA THR A 191 -15.71 16.66 -1.45
C THR A 191 -14.50 17.40 -0.88
N PRO A 192 -14.28 18.69 -1.25
CA PRO A 192 -13.20 19.50 -0.67
C PRO A 192 -13.21 19.55 0.87
N SER A 193 -14.39 19.46 1.50
CA SER A 193 -14.53 19.40 2.95
C SER A 193 -13.91 18.14 3.57
N HIS A 194 -13.89 17.03 2.86
CA HIS A 194 -13.26 15.80 3.33
C HIS A 194 -11.74 15.91 3.34
N PHE A 195 -11.17 16.63 2.36
CA PHE A 195 -9.73 16.93 2.32
C PHE A 195 -9.31 17.79 3.52
N VAL A 196 -10.07 18.84 3.84
CA VAL A 196 -9.77 19.73 4.97
C VAL A 196 -9.76 18.99 6.30
N SER A 197 -10.68 18.03 6.50
CA SER A 197 -10.73 17.24 7.75
C SER A 197 -9.52 16.32 7.95
N HIS A 198 -8.82 15.95 6.89
CA HIS A 198 -7.62 15.11 6.94
C HIS A 198 -6.30 15.89 7.02
N SER A 199 -6.32 17.15 6.63
CA SER A 199 -5.12 17.99 6.56
C SER A 199 -4.87 18.88 7.78
N VAL A 200 -5.83 18.98 8.71
CA VAL A 200 -5.64 19.78 9.94
C VAL A 200 -4.87 18.97 10.97
N LEU A 201 -3.56 19.17 11.01
CA LEU A 201 -2.81 19.00 12.25
C LEU A 201 -3.28 20.11 13.20
N PRO A 202 -3.63 19.81 14.47
CA PRO A 202 -3.96 20.85 15.41
C PRO A 202 -2.78 21.82 15.48
N ALA A 203 -3.05 23.09 15.18
CA ALA A 203 -2.07 24.15 15.38
C ALA A 203 -1.67 24.12 16.85
N SER A 204 -0.39 23.95 17.11
CA SER A 204 0.21 24.09 18.44
C SER A 204 -0.11 25.47 18.98
N SER A 205 -0.95 25.53 20.01
CA SER A 205 -1.13 26.72 20.85
C SER A 205 0.06 26.89 21.76
#